data_d4612ffabf5b2633f16b1e316bb713cc
#
_entry.id   d4612ffabf5b2633f16b1e316bb713cc
#
_cell.length_a   1.000
_cell.length_b   1.000
_cell.length_c   1.000
_cell.angle_alpha   90.00
_cell.angle_beta   90.00
_cell.angle_gamma   90.00
#
_symmetry.space_group_name_H-M   'P 1'
#
loop_
_entity.id
_entity.type
_entity.pdbx_description
1 polymer ?
#
loop_
_entity_poly.entity_id
_entity_poly.type
_entity_poly.pdbx_seq_one_letter_code
_entity_poly.pdbx_strand_id
1 'polypeptide(L)'
;MHRTYVPLKKGFILTSNRDENHQRLTLSPRKYTHDTETIIYPKDLTKGGSWFALNSGKKSIACILNAVAEQPKDEYPFSRGQLLLESIVNHDFKLETKRLDQIAPCVLLTYSFEKYPVFKEYSWNESDLRINNIDISQPKIWCSNTLYSGMEFEKIRKSFEKSLNVLTTRDSIFEFHKSVSQPLNSDVYLIKNAGIKTVSSTSYHYQSNTNELYYKDFNEDKVTLLKNL
;
A
#
# COMPACT_ATOMS: atom_id res chain seq x y z
N MET A 1 -1.86 -7.60 4.78
CA MET A 1 -1.69 -6.22 4.26
C MET A 1 -3.04 -5.55 4.08
N HIS A 2 -3.23 -4.36 4.62
CA HIS A 2 -4.39 -3.54 4.32
C HIS A 2 -3.99 -2.09 4.08
N ARG A 3 -4.86 -1.35 3.36
CA ARG A 3 -4.66 0.05 3.00
C ARG A 3 -5.93 0.81 3.21
N THR A 4 -5.79 2.06 3.65
CA THR A 4 -6.93 2.98 3.78
C THR A 4 -6.64 4.27 3.02
N TYR A 5 -7.66 4.76 2.34
CA TYR A 5 -7.74 6.09 1.79
C TYR A 5 -8.85 6.84 2.51
N VAL A 6 -8.52 7.99 3.07
CA VAL A 6 -9.48 8.86 3.76
C VAL A 6 -9.38 10.26 3.16
N PRO A 7 -10.41 10.73 2.43
CA PRO A 7 -10.44 12.09 1.92
C PRO A 7 -10.61 13.09 3.07
N LEU A 8 -9.94 14.21 2.96
CA LEU A 8 -10.04 15.35 3.86
C LEU A 8 -10.61 16.55 3.09
N LYS A 9 -11.08 17.59 3.81
CA LYS A 9 -11.65 18.80 3.19
C LYS A 9 -10.71 19.45 2.14
N LYS A 10 -9.40 19.37 2.31
CA LYS A 10 -8.39 19.94 1.41
C LYS A 10 -7.19 19.00 1.20
N GLY A 11 -7.45 17.72 1.07
CA GLY A 11 -6.39 16.73 0.92
C GLY A 11 -6.86 15.30 1.18
N PHE A 12 -5.94 14.45 1.63
CA PHE A 12 -6.24 13.05 1.93
C PHE A 12 -5.18 12.44 2.85
N ILE A 13 -5.51 11.30 3.43
CA ILE A 13 -4.54 10.41 4.09
C ILE A 13 -4.61 9.06 3.40
N LEU A 14 -3.46 8.57 2.95
CA LEU A 14 -3.31 7.22 2.40
C LEU A 14 -2.34 6.44 3.28
N THR A 15 -2.82 5.37 3.90
CA THR A 15 -2.02 4.54 4.82
C THR A 15 -1.94 3.11 4.32
N SER A 16 -0.78 2.51 4.48
CA SER A 16 -0.45 1.16 4.03
C SER A 16 0.31 0.40 5.10
N ASN A 17 -0.25 -0.73 5.56
CA ASN A 17 0.50 -1.71 6.35
C ASN A 17 1.29 -2.66 5.45
N ARG A 18 2.45 -3.10 5.92
CA ARG A 18 3.22 -4.22 5.36
C ARG A 18 3.14 -5.39 6.32
N ASP A 19 2.45 -6.44 5.90
CA ASP A 19 2.44 -7.71 6.61
C ASP A 19 3.41 -8.65 5.91
N GLU A 20 4.44 -9.08 6.63
CA GLU A 20 5.57 -9.82 6.06
C GLU A 20 6.28 -10.64 7.15
N ASN A 21 7.14 -11.56 6.74
CA ASN A 21 8.06 -12.21 7.66
C ASN A 21 8.97 -11.17 8.30
N HIS A 22 9.09 -11.22 9.64
CA HIS A 22 9.89 -10.26 10.41
C HIS A 22 11.39 -10.28 10.08
N GLN A 23 11.89 -11.37 9.51
CA GLN A 23 13.29 -11.49 9.07
C GLN A 23 13.56 -10.79 7.73
N ARG A 24 12.50 -10.38 7.00
CA ARG A 24 12.64 -9.70 5.73
C ARG A 24 12.87 -8.21 5.93
N LEU A 25 14.14 -7.85 5.96
CA LEU A 25 14.62 -6.51 6.32
C LEU A 25 14.16 -5.42 5.32
N THR A 26 13.97 -4.24 5.85
CA THR A 26 13.52 -3.05 5.12
C THR A 26 14.38 -1.85 5.49
N LEU A 27 14.69 -1.01 4.51
CA LEU A 27 15.15 0.35 4.78
C LEU A 27 13.97 1.30 4.92
N SER A 28 14.01 2.14 5.94
CA SER A 28 13.05 3.23 6.13
C SER A 28 12.98 4.13 4.88
N PRO A 29 11.85 4.83 4.64
CA PRO A 29 11.70 5.70 3.48
C PRO A 29 12.82 6.74 3.37
N ARG A 30 13.36 6.87 2.17
CA ARG A 30 14.34 7.90 1.80
C ARG A 30 14.15 8.28 0.33
N LYS A 31 14.80 9.34 -0.10
CA LYS A 31 14.84 9.77 -1.50
C LYS A 31 15.77 8.87 -2.29
N TYR A 32 15.30 8.42 -3.45
CA TYR A 32 16.07 7.70 -4.46
C TYR A 32 15.91 8.40 -5.79
N THR A 33 17.00 8.51 -6.55
CA THR A 33 16.96 9.05 -7.92
C THR A 33 16.79 7.90 -8.90
N HIS A 34 15.76 8.00 -9.74
CA HIS A 34 15.50 7.11 -10.87
C HIS A 34 15.46 7.98 -12.12
N ASP A 35 16.47 7.88 -12.97
CA ASP A 35 16.71 8.78 -14.09
C ASP A 35 16.69 10.26 -13.64
N THR A 36 15.67 11.01 -14.02
CA THR A 36 15.49 12.43 -13.64
C THR A 36 14.50 12.63 -12.48
N GLU A 37 13.86 11.54 -11.98
CA GLU A 37 12.81 11.62 -10.99
C GLU A 37 13.31 11.27 -9.59
N THR A 38 12.82 11.98 -8.59
CA THR A 38 13.07 11.66 -7.18
C THR A 38 11.87 10.95 -6.59
N ILE A 39 12.05 9.68 -6.25
CA ILE A 39 11.02 8.83 -5.65
C ILE A 39 11.36 8.55 -4.19
N ILE A 40 10.37 8.66 -3.32
CA ILE A 40 10.49 8.42 -1.88
C ILE A 40 9.77 7.13 -1.53
N TYR A 41 10.50 6.15 -0.99
CA TYR A 41 9.90 4.87 -0.63
C TYR A 41 10.71 4.10 0.44
N PRO A 42 10.05 3.24 1.24
CA PRO A 42 10.72 2.22 2.02
C PRO A 42 11.19 1.11 1.07
N LYS A 43 12.41 0.60 1.24
CA LYS A 43 13.01 -0.38 0.32
C LYS A 43 13.08 -1.77 0.95
N ASP A 44 12.51 -2.75 0.28
CA ASP A 44 12.69 -4.16 0.57
C ASP A 44 14.12 -4.58 0.21
N LEU A 45 14.89 -5.07 1.17
CA LEU A 45 16.30 -5.43 0.93
C LEU A 45 16.48 -6.76 0.19
N THR A 46 15.46 -7.62 0.19
CA THR A 46 15.54 -8.94 -0.45
C THR A 46 15.32 -8.85 -1.97
N LYS A 47 14.30 -8.08 -2.39
CA LYS A 47 13.91 -7.98 -3.82
C LYS A 47 14.17 -6.59 -4.42
N GLY A 48 14.67 -5.62 -3.63
CA GLY A 48 15.03 -4.28 -4.09
C GLY A 48 13.85 -3.36 -4.42
N GLY A 49 12.61 -3.86 -4.36
CA GLY A 49 11.39 -3.12 -4.67
C GLY A 49 10.75 -2.44 -3.45
N SER A 50 9.50 -2.00 -3.63
CA SER A 50 8.70 -1.37 -2.58
C SER A 50 7.23 -1.78 -2.66
N TRP A 51 6.46 -1.51 -1.59
CA TRP A 51 5.00 -1.68 -1.53
C TRP A 51 4.27 -0.33 -1.43
N PHE A 52 5.03 0.75 -1.34
CA PHE A 52 4.56 2.13 -1.25
C PHE A 52 5.61 3.06 -1.83
N ALA A 53 5.24 3.97 -2.69
CA ALA A 53 6.15 4.97 -3.24
C ALA A 53 5.44 6.30 -3.51
N LEU A 54 6.17 7.40 -3.32
CA LEU A 54 5.73 8.77 -3.55
C LEU A 54 6.69 9.44 -4.53
N ASN A 55 6.15 9.99 -5.61
CA ASN A 55 6.84 10.97 -6.45
C ASN A 55 6.30 12.36 -6.10
N SER A 56 7.05 13.11 -5.31
CA SER A 56 6.62 14.44 -4.86
C SER A 56 6.65 15.48 -5.98
N GLY A 57 7.57 15.37 -6.92
CA GLY A 57 7.67 16.26 -8.09
C GLY A 57 6.45 16.15 -9.02
N LYS A 58 5.93 14.95 -9.21
CA LYS A 58 4.74 14.65 -10.04
C LYS A 58 3.47 14.49 -9.22
N LYS A 59 3.51 14.77 -7.93
CA LYS A 59 2.36 14.64 -7.04
C LYS A 59 1.60 13.33 -7.25
N SER A 60 2.33 12.23 -7.25
CA SER A 60 1.77 10.89 -7.45
C SER A 60 2.23 9.90 -6.39
N ILE A 61 1.37 8.95 -6.09
CA ILE A 61 1.60 7.93 -5.08
C ILE A 61 1.15 6.57 -5.63
N ALA A 62 1.89 5.52 -5.30
CA ALA A 62 1.53 4.17 -5.65
C ALA A 62 1.65 3.22 -4.45
N CYS A 63 0.72 2.27 -4.36
CA CYS A 63 0.73 1.19 -3.38
C CYS A 63 0.40 -0.13 -4.05
N ILE A 64 1.00 -1.24 -3.60
CA ILE A 64 0.71 -2.56 -4.13
C ILE A 64 0.35 -3.55 -3.03
N LEU A 65 -0.69 -4.37 -3.25
CA LEU A 65 -1.10 -5.48 -2.39
C LEU A 65 -0.91 -6.80 -3.12
N ASN A 66 -0.60 -7.83 -2.36
CA ASN A 66 -0.61 -9.20 -2.87
C ASN A 66 -2.05 -9.67 -3.09
N ALA A 67 -2.29 -10.40 -4.18
CA ALA A 67 -3.52 -11.11 -4.44
C ALA A 67 -3.26 -12.62 -4.58
N VAL A 68 -4.30 -13.43 -4.41
CA VAL A 68 -4.25 -14.87 -4.56
C VAL A 68 -4.13 -15.22 -6.04
N ALA A 69 -3.22 -16.12 -6.37
CA ALA A 69 -3.12 -16.76 -7.67
C ALA A 69 -4.19 -17.85 -7.80
N GLU A 70 -4.92 -17.89 -8.90
CA GLU A 70 -5.84 -19.00 -9.21
C GLU A 70 -5.07 -20.28 -9.53
N GLN A 71 -3.95 -20.13 -10.24
CA GLN A 71 -3.01 -21.21 -10.58
C GLN A 71 -1.59 -20.76 -10.20
N PRO A 72 -1.17 -20.93 -8.93
CA PRO A 72 0.13 -20.47 -8.48
C PRO A 72 1.24 -21.10 -9.31
N LYS A 73 2.15 -20.27 -9.82
CA LYS A 73 3.40 -20.70 -10.45
C LYS A 73 4.47 -20.87 -9.39
N ASP A 74 5.43 -21.75 -9.62
CA ASP A 74 6.56 -21.95 -8.71
C ASP A 74 7.38 -20.69 -8.54
N GLU A 75 7.56 -19.92 -9.63
CA GLU A 75 8.29 -18.66 -9.62
C GLU A 75 7.63 -17.61 -10.51
N TYR A 76 7.79 -16.35 -10.09
CA TYR A 76 7.47 -15.16 -10.86
C TYR A 76 8.75 -14.36 -11.06
N PRO A 77 9.28 -14.28 -12.29
CA PRO A 77 10.56 -13.63 -12.57
C PRO A 77 10.59 -12.16 -12.17
N PHE A 78 9.45 -11.48 -12.21
CA PHE A 78 9.37 -10.06 -11.94
C PHE A 78 8.67 -9.74 -10.62
N SER A 79 9.31 -8.91 -9.79
CA SER A 79 8.79 -8.55 -8.48
C SER A 79 7.67 -7.51 -8.56
N ARG A 80 6.55 -7.76 -7.84
CA ARG A 80 5.48 -6.75 -7.66
C ARG A 80 6.00 -5.41 -7.14
N GLY A 81 7.00 -5.43 -6.25
CA GLY A 81 7.59 -4.21 -5.72
C GLY A 81 8.43 -3.43 -6.74
N GLN A 82 9.01 -4.11 -7.72
CA GLN A 82 9.68 -3.46 -8.87
C GLN A 82 8.65 -2.88 -9.83
N LEU A 83 7.56 -3.62 -10.10
CA LEU A 83 6.43 -3.11 -10.88
C LEU A 83 5.91 -1.78 -10.33
N LEU A 84 5.74 -1.68 -9.01
CA LEU A 84 5.30 -0.44 -8.37
C LEU A 84 6.28 0.70 -8.64
N LEU A 85 7.59 0.47 -8.53
CA LEU A 85 8.60 1.50 -8.77
C LEU A 85 8.64 1.92 -10.25
N GLU A 86 8.58 0.98 -11.18
CA GLU A 86 8.47 1.30 -12.62
C GLU A 86 7.22 2.13 -12.91
N SER A 87 6.08 1.75 -12.33
CA SER A 87 4.80 2.44 -12.54
C SER A 87 4.83 3.89 -12.07
N ILE A 88 5.51 4.21 -10.97
CA ILE A 88 5.55 5.58 -10.44
C ILE A 88 6.61 6.45 -11.13
N VAL A 89 7.70 5.85 -11.63
CA VAL A 89 8.74 6.55 -12.37
C VAL A 89 8.24 6.96 -13.75
N ASN A 90 7.64 6.02 -14.48
CA ASN A 90 7.28 6.23 -15.88
C ASN A 90 6.00 7.05 -16.09
N HIS A 91 5.24 7.36 -15.01
CA HIS A 91 3.94 8.06 -15.05
C HIS A 91 2.89 7.44 -15.98
N ASP A 92 3.29 6.48 -16.75
CA ASP A 92 2.43 5.67 -17.58
C ASP A 92 2.16 4.39 -16.79
N PHE A 93 1.14 4.43 -15.95
CA PHE A 93 0.64 3.26 -15.24
C PHE A 93 0.06 2.21 -16.19
N LYS A 94 0.56 2.19 -17.41
CA LYS A 94 0.36 1.10 -18.34
C LYS A 94 1.19 -0.06 -17.83
N LEU A 95 0.54 -0.94 -17.08
CA LEU A 95 1.00 -2.31 -16.96
C LEU A 95 1.14 -2.83 -18.40
N GLU A 96 2.38 -2.92 -18.88
CA GLU A 96 2.62 -3.52 -20.18
C GLU A 96 2.09 -4.95 -20.11
N THR A 97 1.02 -5.22 -20.85
CA THR A 97 0.36 -6.54 -20.85
C THR A 97 1.32 -7.69 -21.14
N LYS A 98 2.42 -7.39 -21.85
CA LYS A 98 3.50 -8.35 -22.17
C LYS A 98 4.31 -8.86 -20.97
N ARG A 99 4.20 -8.21 -19.78
CA ARG A 99 4.93 -8.62 -18.57
C ARG A 99 4.02 -9.15 -17.47
N LEU A 100 2.70 -9.06 -17.64
CA LEU A 100 1.76 -9.48 -16.60
C LEU A 100 1.87 -10.95 -16.26
N ASP A 101 2.14 -11.80 -17.26
CA ASP A 101 2.36 -13.24 -17.07
C ASP A 101 3.59 -13.59 -16.21
N GLN A 102 4.50 -12.63 -16.04
CA GLN A 102 5.73 -12.76 -15.24
C GLN A 102 5.56 -12.25 -13.81
N ILE A 103 4.39 -11.71 -13.47
CA ILE A 103 4.12 -11.03 -12.19
C ILE A 103 3.05 -11.80 -11.44
N ALA A 104 3.32 -12.09 -10.16
CA ALA A 104 2.31 -12.68 -9.29
C ALA A 104 1.09 -11.74 -9.15
N PRO A 105 -0.12 -12.29 -8.98
CA PRO A 105 -1.35 -11.52 -8.79
C PRO A 105 -1.21 -10.40 -7.77
N CYS A 106 -1.77 -9.25 -8.09
CA CYS A 106 -1.66 -8.06 -7.25
C CYS A 106 -2.80 -7.08 -7.50
N VAL A 107 -2.97 -6.19 -6.54
CA VAL A 107 -3.76 -4.96 -6.69
C VAL A 107 -2.78 -3.79 -6.58
N LEU A 108 -2.61 -3.05 -7.68
CA LEU A 108 -1.83 -1.82 -7.72
C LEU A 108 -2.79 -0.63 -7.64
N LEU A 109 -2.55 0.24 -6.69
CA LEU A 109 -3.25 1.51 -6.51
C LEU A 109 -2.34 2.64 -6.96
N THR A 110 -2.82 3.53 -7.83
CA THR A 110 -2.08 4.69 -8.30
C THR A 110 -2.92 5.94 -8.16
N TYR A 111 -2.41 6.94 -7.48
CA TYR A 111 -3.11 8.21 -7.29
C TYR A 111 -2.22 9.38 -7.73
N SER A 112 -2.63 10.05 -8.80
CA SER A 112 -2.13 11.37 -9.19
C SER A 112 -3.05 12.42 -8.58
N PHE A 113 -2.49 13.34 -7.78
CA PHE A 113 -3.24 14.38 -7.06
C PHE A 113 -2.85 15.81 -7.50
N GLU A 114 -2.50 15.96 -8.77
CA GLU A 114 -2.33 17.25 -9.45
C GLU A 114 -3.67 17.96 -9.68
N LYS A 115 -3.69 18.93 -10.58
CA LYS A 115 -4.87 19.74 -10.91
C LYS A 115 -6.12 18.92 -11.27
N TYR A 116 -5.93 17.75 -11.90
CA TYR A 116 -7.00 16.82 -12.25
C TYR A 116 -6.70 15.47 -11.60
N PRO A 117 -7.14 15.28 -10.34
CA PRO A 117 -6.81 14.07 -9.61
C PRO A 117 -7.38 12.80 -10.27
N VAL A 118 -6.55 11.78 -10.39
CA VAL A 118 -6.94 10.48 -10.94
C VAL A 118 -6.47 9.38 -10.00
N PHE A 119 -7.42 8.64 -9.44
CA PHE A 119 -7.13 7.49 -8.60
C PHE A 119 -7.60 6.21 -9.28
N LYS A 120 -6.70 5.29 -9.54
CA LYS A 120 -6.98 4.02 -10.22
C LYS A 120 -6.57 2.81 -9.38
N GLU A 121 -7.34 1.75 -9.55
CA GLU A 121 -7.07 0.41 -9.06
C GLU A 121 -6.86 -0.52 -10.25
N TYR A 122 -5.72 -1.20 -10.28
CA TYR A 122 -5.38 -2.22 -11.25
C TYR A 122 -5.37 -3.56 -10.53
N SER A 123 -6.31 -4.43 -10.85
CA SER A 123 -6.43 -5.76 -10.26
C SER A 123 -6.00 -6.81 -11.27
N TRP A 124 -4.89 -7.48 -11.00
CA TRP A 124 -4.31 -8.54 -11.80
C TRP A 124 -4.48 -9.90 -11.10
N ASN A 125 -5.03 -10.90 -11.78
CA ASN A 125 -5.31 -12.24 -11.25
C ASN A 125 -4.70 -13.39 -12.07
N GLU A 126 -3.70 -13.15 -12.93
CA GLU A 126 -3.04 -14.06 -13.89
C GLU A 126 -3.77 -14.28 -15.21
N SER A 127 -5.05 -14.02 -15.31
CA SER A 127 -5.83 -14.16 -16.54
C SER A 127 -6.40 -12.83 -17.04
N ASP A 128 -6.75 -11.94 -16.13
CA ASP A 128 -7.46 -10.69 -16.43
C ASP A 128 -6.87 -9.52 -15.66
N LEU A 129 -6.77 -8.39 -16.35
CA LEU A 129 -6.42 -7.09 -15.77
C LEU A 129 -7.64 -6.18 -15.75
N ARG A 130 -8.18 -5.93 -14.57
CA ARG A 130 -9.27 -4.98 -14.37
C ARG A 130 -8.74 -3.64 -13.91
N ILE A 131 -9.27 -2.57 -14.52
CA ILE A 131 -8.90 -1.20 -14.18
C ILE A 131 -10.15 -0.45 -13.75
N ASN A 132 -10.16 0.02 -12.51
CA ASN A 132 -11.27 0.76 -11.92
C ASN A 132 -10.83 2.18 -11.56
N ASN A 133 -11.65 3.17 -11.87
CA ASN A 133 -11.50 4.51 -11.30
C ASN A 133 -12.07 4.52 -9.89
N ILE A 134 -11.32 5.10 -8.96
CA ILE A 134 -11.73 5.22 -7.56
C ILE A 134 -12.29 6.62 -7.33
N ASP A 135 -13.46 6.69 -6.72
CA ASP A 135 -14.05 7.97 -6.30
C ASP A 135 -13.22 8.55 -5.14
N ILE A 136 -12.51 9.63 -5.43
CA ILE A 136 -11.64 10.32 -4.47
C ILE A 136 -12.42 11.07 -3.37
N SER A 137 -13.73 11.21 -3.50
CA SER A 137 -14.58 11.83 -2.47
C SER A 137 -14.99 10.84 -1.37
N GLN A 138 -14.81 9.54 -1.61
CA GLN A 138 -15.23 8.49 -0.70
C GLN A 138 -14.03 7.80 -0.02
N PRO A 139 -14.12 7.56 1.30
CA PRO A 139 -13.13 6.75 1.99
C PRO A 139 -13.19 5.30 1.51
N LYS A 140 -12.05 4.65 1.42
CA LYS A 140 -11.97 3.26 0.96
C LYS A 140 -10.92 2.47 1.71
N ILE A 141 -11.17 1.18 1.91
CA ILE A 141 -10.23 0.22 2.47
C ILE A 141 -10.04 -0.96 1.52
N TRP A 142 -8.81 -1.45 1.43
CA TRP A 142 -8.42 -2.65 0.70
C TRP A 142 -7.68 -3.60 1.63
N CYS A 143 -7.91 -4.89 1.47
CA CYS A 143 -7.17 -5.95 2.15
C CYS A 143 -6.62 -6.94 1.13
N SER A 144 -5.43 -7.47 1.44
CA SER A 144 -4.86 -8.56 0.65
C SER A 144 -5.64 -9.85 0.90
N ASN A 145 -6.20 -10.45 -0.13
CA ASN A 145 -6.92 -11.72 -0.04
C ASN A 145 -6.01 -12.93 0.17
N THR A 146 -4.68 -12.75 0.13
CA THR A 146 -3.71 -13.78 0.54
C THR A 146 -3.66 -13.96 2.05
N LEU A 147 -4.10 -12.97 2.83
CA LEU A 147 -4.01 -12.93 4.28
C LEU A 147 -5.38 -12.86 4.97
N TYR A 148 -6.38 -12.34 4.28
CA TYR A 148 -7.72 -12.13 4.84
C TYR A 148 -8.75 -12.84 3.99
N SER A 149 -9.58 -13.65 4.60
CA SER A 149 -10.78 -14.22 3.95
C SER A 149 -11.82 -13.14 3.67
N GLY A 150 -12.77 -13.43 2.80
CA GLY A 150 -13.87 -12.51 2.52
C GLY A 150 -14.65 -12.09 3.77
N MET A 151 -14.87 -13.01 4.73
CA MET A 151 -15.55 -12.71 6.00
C MET A 151 -14.72 -11.79 6.90
N GLU A 152 -13.41 -11.99 6.96
CA GLU A 152 -12.50 -11.13 7.73
C GLU A 152 -12.43 -9.73 7.12
N PHE A 153 -12.34 -9.64 5.79
CA PHE A 153 -12.39 -8.36 5.10
C PHE A 153 -13.68 -7.60 5.38
N GLU A 154 -14.84 -8.28 5.34
CA GLU A 154 -16.13 -7.65 5.66
C GLU A 154 -16.21 -7.12 7.12
N LYS A 155 -15.62 -7.83 8.08
CA LYS A 155 -15.51 -7.34 9.46
C LYS A 155 -14.65 -6.09 9.56
N ILE A 156 -13.49 -6.10 8.89
CA ILE A 156 -12.57 -4.96 8.85
C ILE A 156 -13.25 -3.76 8.15
N ARG A 157 -13.93 -3.98 7.01
CA ARG A 157 -14.67 -2.95 6.28
C ARG A 157 -15.74 -2.30 7.15
N LYS A 158 -16.56 -3.09 7.83
CA LYS A 158 -17.58 -2.58 8.76
C LYS A 158 -16.98 -1.80 9.94
N SER A 159 -15.83 -2.24 10.46
CA SER A 159 -15.10 -1.51 11.50
C SER A 159 -14.58 -0.18 10.98
N PHE A 160 -14.02 -0.16 9.77
CA PHE A 160 -13.57 1.05 9.10
C PHE A 160 -14.70 2.05 8.91
N GLU A 161 -15.84 1.62 8.36
CA GLU A 161 -17.03 2.44 8.15
C GLU A 161 -17.55 3.07 9.45
N LYS A 162 -17.60 2.29 10.53
CA LYS A 162 -18.00 2.80 11.87
C LYS A 162 -17.02 3.84 12.44
N SER A 163 -15.75 3.74 12.07
CA SER A 163 -14.68 4.60 12.58
C SER A 163 -14.50 5.90 11.78
N LEU A 164 -15.16 6.07 10.63
CA LEU A 164 -14.91 7.18 9.70
C LEU A 164 -15.04 8.57 10.36
N ASN A 165 -15.94 8.74 11.32
CA ASN A 165 -16.14 10.02 12.01
C ASN A 165 -14.91 10.46 12.84
N VAL A 166 -14.03 9.53 13.22
CA VAL A 166 -12.83 9.79 14.01
C VAL A 166 -11.53 9.63 13.22
N LEU A 167 -11.59 9.04 12.01
CA LEU A 167 -10.42 8.81 11.16
C LEU A 167 -10.04 10.09 10.37
N THR A 168 -9.86 11.19 11.07
CA THR A 168 -9.56 12.52 10.47
C THR A 168 -8.12 12.94 10.65
N THR A 169 -7.35 12.17 11.42
CA THR A 169 -5.93 12.43 11.68
C THR A 169 -5.09 11.20 11.37
N ARG A 170 -3.80 11.41 11.13
CA ARG A 170 -2.83 10.32 10.97
C ARG A 170 -2.90 9.36 12.16
N ASP A 171 -2.89 9.87 13.38
CA ASP A 171 -2.80 9.05 14.59
C ASP A 171 -4.05 8.18 14.77
N SER A 172 -5.25 8.72 14.51
CA SER A 172 -6.48 7.93 14.56
C SER A 172 -6.48 6.81 13.50
N ILE A 173 -5.96 7.06 12.30
CA ILE A 173 -5.83 6.04 11.26
C ILE A 173 -4.79 4.98 11.65
N PHE A 174 -3.68 5.38 12.27
CA PHE A 174 -2.68 4.44 12.78
C PHE A 174 -3.25 3.51 13.85
N GLU A 175 -3.99 4.04 14.82
CA GLU A 175 -4.64 3.24 15.87
C GLU A 175 -5.68 2.28 15.25
N PHE A 176 -6.43 2.73 14.24
CA PHE A 176 -7.31 1.83 13.49
C PHE A 176 -6.51 0.70 12.84
N HIS A 177 -5.45 1.01 12.08
CA HIS A 177 -4.60 0.02 11.44
C HIS A 177 -3.98 -0.98 12.43
N LYS A 178 -3.58 -0.50 13.61
CA LYS A 178 -3.08 -1.33 14.70
C LYS A 178 -4.17 -2.27 15.24
N SER A 179 -5.37 -1.75 15.47
CA SER A 179 -6.49 -2.53 16.00
C SER A 179 -6.92 -3.68 15.08
N VAL A 180 -6.89 -3.48 13.76
CA VAL A 180 -7.26 -4.52 12.77
C VAL A 180 -6.10 -5.44 12.39
N SER A 181 -4.86 -5.08 12.73
CA SER A 181 -3.67 -5.91 12.53
C SER A 181 -3.45 -6.89 13.68
N GLN A 182 -4.12 -6.69 14.82
CA GLN A 182 -4.09 -7.65 15.93
C GLN A 182 -5.14 -8.73 15.67
N PRO A 183 -4.81 -10.02 15.80
CA PRO A 183 -5.79 -11.08 15.62
C PRO A 183 -6.93 -10.92 16.61
N LEU A 184 -8.16 -10.88 16.09
CA LEU A 184 -9.38 -11.06 16.90
C LEU A 184 -9.43 -12.52 17.37
N ASN A 185 -8.73 -12.84 18.47
CA ASN A 185 -8.47 -14.18 19.02
C ASN A 185 -7.35 -14.94 18.28
N SER A 186 -6.21 -14.97 18.94
CA SER A 186 -4.87 -15.22 18.47
C SER A 186 -4.54 -16.57 17.83
N ASP A 187 -5.32 -17.62 18.04
CA ASP A 187 -4.84 -18.98 17.78
C ASP A 187 -5.00 -19.43 16.31
N VAL A 188 -5.97 -18.89 15.58
CA VAL A 188 -6.25 -19.30 14.19
C VAL A 188 -5.38 -18.56 13.17
N TYR A 189 -4.99 -17.32 13.46
CA TYR A 189 -4.21 -16.49 12.53
C TYR A 189 -2.73 -16.89 12.49
N LEU A 190 -2.15 -17.22 13.62
CA LEU A 190 -0.77 -17.71 13.74
C LEU A 190 -0.56 -19.07 13.07
N ILE A 191 -1.57 -19.93 12.99
CA ILE A 191 -1.46 -21.28 12.41
C ILE A 191 -1.47 -21.22 10.86
N LYS A 192 -2.22 -20.31 10.25
CA LYS A 192 -2.25 -20.20 8.77
C LYS A 192 -1.05 -19.46 8.16
N ASN A 193 -0.41 -18.57 8.92
CA ASN A 193 0.67 -17.71 8.44
C ASN A 193 1.81 -17.61 9.45
N ALA A 194 2.34 -18.75 9.91
CA ALA A 194 3.46 -18.80 10.85
C ALA A 194 4.60 -17.85 10.40
N GLY A 195 4.85 -16.82 11.21
CA GLY A 195 5.91 -15.83 10.98
C GLY A 195 5.52 -14.56 10.22
N ILE A 196 4.29 -14.40 9.72
CA ILE A 196 3.83 -13.15 9.10
C ILE A 196 3.15 -12.27 10.16
N LYS A 197 3.60 -11.02 10.26
CA LYS A 197 3.01 -9.97 11.11
C LYS A 197 3.09 -8.62 10.40
N THR A 198 2.37 -7.62 10.91
CA THR A 198 2.59 -6.23 10.46
C THR A 198 3.97 -5.78 10.92
N VAL A 199 4.91 -5.66 9.99
CA VAL A 199 6.30 -5.24 10.25
C VAL A 199 6.49 -3.74 10.12
N SER A 200 5.66 -3.07 9.33
CA SER A 200 5.68 -1.61 9.23
C SER A 200 4.35 -1.03 8.76
N SER A 201 4.18 0.26 9.00
CA SER A 201 3.09 1.06 8.44
C SER A 201 3.63 2.36 7.85
N THR A 202 3.14 2.70 6.66
CA THR A 202 3.51 3.92 5.92
C THR A 202 2.26 4.74 5.69
N SER A 203 2.27 6.03 6.05
CA SER A 203 1.14 6.94 5.88
C SER A 203 1.59 8.23 5.21
N TYR A 204 0.95 8.59 4.12
CA TYR A 204 1.13 9.89 3.50
C TYR A 204 -0.08 10.76 3.79
N HIS A 205 0.16 11.86 4.46
CA HIS A 205 -0.81 12.88 4.76
C HIS A 205 -0.54 14.09 3.88
N TYR A 206 -1.46 14.38 2.98
CA TYR A 206 -1.44 15.53 2.09
C TYR A 206 -2.55 16.52 2.46
N GLN A 207 -2.17 17.75 2.68
CA GLN A 207 -3.06 18.91 2.77
C GLN A 207 -2.47 20.06 1.96
N SER A 208 -3.32 21.03 1.55
CA SER A 208 -2.96 22.09 0.57
C SER A 208 -1.61 22.77 0.80
N ASN A 209 -1.15 22.90 2.04
CA ASN A 209 0.07 23.62 2.40
C ASN A 209 1.09 22.80 3.18
N THR A 210 0.75 21.52 3.49
CA THR A 210 1.62 20.65 4.26
C THR A 210 1.48 19.23 3.74
N ASN A 211 2.61 18.57 3.59
CA ASN A 211 2.61 17.14 3.31
C ASN A 211 3.65 16.43 4.17
N GLU A 212 3.32 15.26 4.61
CA GLU A 212 4.24 14.44 5.39
C GLU A 212 4.10 12.95 5.06
N LEU A 213 5.23 12.27 5.01
CA LEU A 213 5.31 10.83 4.96
C LEU A 213 5.78 10.33 6.32
N TYR A 214 4.92 9.59 6.98
CA TYR A 214 5.20 8.94 8.25
C TYR A 214 5.39 7.45 8.04
N TYR A 215 6.45 6.91 8.62
CA TYR A 215 6.76 5.48 8.58
C TYR A 215 7.06 4.98 9.98
N LYS A 216 6.40 3.92 10.40
CA LYS A 216 6.68 3.20 11.64
C LYS A 216 7.21 1.81 11.30
N ASP A 217 8.42 1.52 11.75
CA ASP A 217 8.97 0.17 11.79
C ASP A 217 8.61 -0.46 13.13
N PHE A 218 7.88 -1.57 13.10
CA PHE A 218 7.44 -2.27 14.32
C PHE A 218 8.49 -3.28 14.82
N ASN A 219 9.46 -3.67 13.99
CA ASN A 219 10.55 -4.55 14.41
C ASN A 219 11.60 -3.78 15.20
N GLU A 220 11.97 -2.60 14.73
CA GLU A 220 12.97 -1.74 15.35
C GLU A 220 12.36 -0.70 16.31
N ASP A 221 11.05 -0.65 16.41
CA ASP A 221 10.29 0.39 17.13
C ASP A 221 10.69 1.82 16.73
N LYS A 222 11.00 2.02 15.45
CA LYS A 222 11.54 3.25 14.90
C LYS A 222 10.53 4.03 14.08
N VAL A 223 10.58 5.35 14.19
CA VAL A 223 9.77 6.27 13.39
C VAL A 223 10.66 7.05 12.44
N THR A 224 10.21 7.19 11.20
CA THR A 224 10.76 8.11 10.20
C THR A 224 9.66 9.07 9.77
N LEU A 225 9.92 10.37 9.87
CA LEU A 225 9.00 11.43 9.45
C LEU A 225 9.69 12.34 8.46
N LEU A 226 9.17 12.40 7.24
CA LEU A 226 9.62 13.30 6.17
C LEU A 226 8.52 14.33 5.94
N LYS A 227 8.89 15.62 5.91
CA LYS A 227 7.96 16.75 5.76
C LYS A 227 8.33 17.61 4.57
N ASN A 228 7.34 18.34 4.05
CA ASN A 228 7.50 19.29 2.94
C ASN A 228 8.16 18.64 1.72
N LEU A 229 7.59 17.54 1.28
CA LEU A 229 8.07 16.69 0.20
C LEU A 229 7.64 17.20 -1.17
#